data_554bcc04b19f2b05a15cc533115bac90
#
_entry.id   554bcc04b19f2b05a15cc533115bac90
#
_cell.length_a   1.000
_cell.length_b   1.000
_cell.length_c   1.000
_cell.angle_alpha   90.00
_cell.angle_beta   90.00
_cell.angle_gamma   90.00
#
_symmetry.space_group_name_H-M   'P 1'
#
loop_
_entity.id
_entity.type
_entity.pdbx_description
1 polymer ?
#
loop_
_entity_poly.entity_id
_entity_poly.type
_entity_poly.pdbx_seq_one_letter_code
_entity_poly.pdbx_strand_id
1 'polypeptide(L)'
;MNNCIFCKIVAKEISADVVAEDVEFLVFKDINPKARVHLIIIPKTHLGPVNALSDEDKSSLGGLILKAKETAENIGVSGNGYRLVFNVGRDAGMEIDHLHLHLLAGKFINE
;
A
#
# COMPACT_ATOMS: atom_id res chain seq x y z
N MET A 1 22.74 3.64 4.56
CA MET A 1 21.74 3.25 5.58
C MET A 1 20.36 3.66 5.13
N ASN A 2 19.46 2.74 5.23
CA ASN A 2 18.09 2.97 4.80
C ASN A 2 17.23 3.37 5.99
N ASN A 3 16.66 4.56 5.94
CA ASN A 3 15.76 5.05 7.00
C ASN A 3 14.29 4.82 6.68
N CYS A 4 14.01 4.16 5.57
CA CYS A 4 12.63 3.92 5.15
C CYS A 4 11.97 2.86 6.04
N ILE A 5 10.89 3.23 6.71
CA ILE A 5 10.18 2.31 7.60
C ILE A 5 9.58 1.14 6.81
N PHE A 6 9.14 1.37 5.57
CA PHE A 6 8.58 0.29 4.75
C PHE A 6 9.65 -0.68 4.29
N CYS A 7 10.84 -0.19 3.94
CA CYS A 7 11.97 -1.08 3.64
C CYS A 7 12.33 -1.95 4.85
N LYS A 8 12.23 -1.39 6.04
CA LYS A 8 12.50 -2.14 7.27
C LYS A 8 11.42 -3.21 7.52
N ILE A 9 10.18 -2.93 7.17
CA ILE A 9 9.11 -3.92 7.27
C ILE A 9 9.36 -5.06 6.28
N VAL A 10 9.75 -4.73 5.04
CA VAL A 10 10.11 -5.74 4.03
C VAL A 10 11.24 -6.62 4.52
N ALA A 11 12.24 -6.03 5.16
CA ALA A 11 13.42 -6.73 5.68
C ALA A 11 13.14 -7.46 7.00
N LYS A 12 11.93 -7.38 7.53
CA LYS A 12 11.52 -8.01 8.81
C LYS A 12 12.24 -7.40 10.02
N GLU A 13 12.78 -6.21 9.88
CA GLU A 13 13.42 -5.48 11.00
C GLU A 13 12.38 -4.80 11.89
N ILE A 14 11.24 -4.44 11.31
CA ILE A 14 10.09 -3.90 12.03
C ILE A 14 8.92 -4.83 11.73
N SER A 15 8.19 -5.21 12.76
CA SER A 15 7.04 -6.10 12.58
C SER A 15 5.85 -5.33 12.00
N ALA A 16 5.02 -6.06 11.25
CA ALA A 16 3.77 -5.54 10.71
C ALA A 16 2.77 -6.70 10.65
N ASP A 17 1.49 -6.35 10.62
CA ASP A 17 0.43 -7.35 10.52
C ASP A 17 0.22 -7.68 9.04
N VAL A 18 0.96 -8.65 8.55
CA VAL A 18 1.01 -9.00 7.12
C VAL A 18 -0.24 -9.77 6.72
N VAL A 19 -0.88 -9.32 5.66
CA VAL A 19 -2.10 -9.91 5.10
C VAL A 19 -1.77 -10.79 3.89
N ALA A 20 -0.81 -10.36 3.06
CA ALA A 20 -0.40 -11.09 1.86
C ALA A 20 1.02 -10.69 1.50
N GLU A 21 1.70 -11.59 0.80
CA GLU A 21 3.08 -11.35 0.41
C GLU A 21 3.43 -12.23 -0.79
N ASP A 22 4.17 -11.66 -1.74
CA ASP A 22 4.78 -12.45 -2.81
C ASP A 22 6.19 -11.91 -3.06
N VAL A 23 6.79 -12.31 -4.18
CA VAL A 23 8.17 -11.90 -4.50
C VAL A 23 8.28 -10.38 -4.66
N GLU A 24 7.26 -9.74 -5.21
CA GLU A 24 7.32 -8.32 -5.55
C GLU A 24 6.64 -7.40 -4.55
N PHE A 25 5.59 -7.87 -3.87
CA PHE A 25 4.71 -7.00 -3.10
C PHE A 25 4.46 -7.53 -1.69
N LEU A 26 4.21 -6.60 -0.78
CA LEU A 26 3.85 -6.90 0.60
C LEU A 26 2.57 -6.12 0.92
N VAL A 27 1.62 -6.78 1.57
CA VAL A 27 0.36 -6.18 2.00
C VAL A 27 0.25 -6.33 3.50
N PHE A 28 0.02 -5.23 4.21
CA PHE A 28 -0.09 -5.25 5.66
C PHE A 28 -1.12 -4.23 6.13
N LYS A 29 -1.58 -4.38 7.37
CA LYS A 29 -2.58 -3.50 7.94
C LYS A 29 -1.96 -2.17 8.36
N ASP A 30 -2.68 -1.08 8.07
CA ASP A 30 -2.31 0.24 8.57
C ASP A 30 -2.52 0.25 10.09
N ILE A 31 -1.54 0.77 10.84
CA ILE A 31 -1.64 0.84 12.31
C ILE A 31 -2.58 1.94 12.77
N ASN A 32 -2.92 2.88 11.89
CA ASN A 32 -3.87 3.96 12.17
C ASN A 32 -5.01 3.91 11.16
N PRO A 33 -5.88 2.88 11.24
CA PRO A 33 -6.88 2.67 10.20
C PRO A 33 -7.89 3.80 10.12
N LYS A 34 -8.24 4.16 8.89
CA LYS A 34 -9.25 5.18 8.57
C LYS A 34 -10.56 4.54 8.13
N ALA A 35 -10.62 3.22 8.09
CA ALA A 35 -11.79 2.46 7.68
C ALA A 35 -11.76 1.13 8.40
N ARG A 36 -12.87 0.40 8.34
CA ARG A 36 -12.96 -0.93 8.93
C ARG A 36 -11.86 -1.85 8.40
N VAL A 37 -11.60 -1.76 7.09
CA VAL A 37 -10.46 -2.42 6.45
C VAL A 37 -9.58 -1.32 5.90
N HIS A 38 -8.33 -1.29 6.33
CA HIS A 38 -7.35 -0.32 5.83
C HIS A 38 -6.02 -1.03 5.68
N LEU A 39 -5.68 -1.38 4.44
CA LEU A 39 -4.45 -2.09 4.12
C LEU A 39 -3.51 -1.17 3.35
N ILE A 40 -2.23 -1.48 3.43
CA ILE A 40 -1.19 -0.81 2.66
C ILE A 40 -0.52 -1.85 1.79
N ILE A 41 -0.42 -1.56 0.49
CA ILE A 41 0.26 -2.42 -0.48
C ILE A 41 1.52 -1.68 -0.92
N ILE A 42 2.67 -2.35 -0.82
CA ILE A 42 3.95 -1.75 -1.21
C ILE A 42 4.72 -2.70 -2.12
N PRO A 43 5.52 -2.14 -3.04
CA PRO A 43 6.54 -2.95 -3.70
C PRO A 43 7.67 -3.21 -2.70
N LYS A 44 8.29 -4.38 -2.79
CA LYS A 44 9.42 -4.71 -1.92
C LYS A 44 10.66 -3.90 -2.29
N THR A 45 10.81 -3.59 -3.59
CA THR A 45 11.82 -2.65 -4.04
C THR A 45 11.42 -1.24 -3.64
N HIS A 46 12.35 -0.46 -3.14
CA HIS A 46 12.06 0.93 -2.78
C HIS A 46 11.89 1.76 -4.04
N LEU A 47 10.64 2.09 -4.36
CA LEU A 47 10.30 3.06 -5.41
C LEU A 47 9.80 4.32 -4.72
N GLY A 48 10.02 5.46 -5.35
CA GLY A 48 9.52 6.73 -4.83
C GLY A 48 8.03 6.90 -5.03
N PRO A 49 7.47 8.03 -4.60
CA PRO A 49 6.04 8.31 -4.78
C PRO A 49 5.69 8.42 -6.26
N VAL A 50 4.38 8.44 -6.55
CA VAL A 50 3.88 8.43 -7.93
C VAL A 50 4.54 9.52 -8.79
N ASN A 51 4.73 10.72 -8.25
CA ASN A 51 5.31 11.82 -9.03
C ASN A 51 6.81 11.69 -9.29
N ALA A 52 7.47 10.68 -8.70
CA ALA A 52 8.86 10.39 -8.95
C ALA A 52 9.06 9.18 -9.88
N LEU A 53 7.97 8.55 -10.32
CA LEU A 53 8.05 7.38 -11.18
C LEU A 53 8.30 7.78 -12.63
N SER A 54 8.88 6.85 -13.40
CA SER A 54 9.13 7.01 -14.84
C SER A 54 8.43 5.91 -15.61
N ASP A 55 8.56 5.94 -16.94
CA ASP A 55 8.00 4.90 -17.79
C ASP A 55 8.54 3.51 -17.47
N GLU A 56 9.76 3.43 -16.94
CA GLU A 56 10.36 2.16 -16.53
C GLU A 56 9.62 1.51 -15.37
N ASP A 57 8.84 2.28 -14.61
CA ASP A 57 8.13 1.79 -13.45
C ASP A 57 6.69 1.34 -13.74
N LYS A 58 6.27 1.39 -15.01
CA LYS A 58 4.90 1.04 -15.40
C LYS A 58 4.48 -0.34 -14.92
N SER A 59 5.34 -1.32 -15.10
CA SER A 59 5.03 -2.70 -14.75
C SER A 59 4.85 -2.85 -13.24
N SER A 60 5.73 -2.23 -12.47
CA SER A 60 5.64 -2.26 -11.00
C SER A 60 4.39 -1.56 -10.50
N LEU A 61 4.06 -0.41 -11.08
CA LEU A 61 2.86 0.34 -10.68
C LEU A 61 1.58 -0.44 -11.02
N GLY A 62 1.50 -0.99 -12.22
CA GLY A 62 0.35 -1.82 -12.61
C GLY A 62 0.23 -3.06 -11.76
N GLY A 63 1.36 -3.71 -11.47
CA GLY A 63 1.39 -4.88 -10.61
C GLY A 63 0.91 -4.56 -9.20
N LEU A 64 1.28 -3.39 -8.67
CA LEU A 64 0.85 -2.93 -7.36
C LEU A 64 -0.68 -2.82 -7.29
N ILE A 65 -1.28 -2.23 -8.29
CA ILE A 65 -2.74 -2.06 -8.36
C ILE A 65 -3.42 -3.43 -8.49
N LEU A 66 -2.87 -4.32 -9.32
CA LEU A 66 -3.41 -5.67 -9.47
C LEU A 66 -3.29 -6.46 -8.17
N LYS A 67 -2.22 -6.26 -7.43
CA LYS A 67 -2.07 -6.91 -6.12
C LYS A 67 -3.15 -6.43 -5.15
N ALA A 68 -3.48 -5.15 -5.18
CA ALA A 68 -4.57 -4.61 -4.37
C ALA A 68 -5.92 -5.23 -4.77
N LYS A 69 -6.16 -5.36 -6.08
CA LYS A 69 -7.37 -6.00 -6.60
C LYS A 69 -7.47 -7.45 -6.10
N GLU A 70 -6.41 -8.21 -6.24
CA GLU A 70 -6.36 -9.62 -5.78
C GLU A 70 -6.64 -9.70 -4.28
N THR A 71 -6.01 -8.82 -3.51
CA THR A 71 -6.18 -8.79 -2.05
C THR A 71 -7.63 -8.50 -1.68
N ALA A 72 -8.26 -7.52 -2.35
CA ALA A 72 -9.66 -7.17 -2.11
C ALA A 72 -10.58 -8.36 -2.37
N GLU A 73 -10.29 -9.12 -3.41
CA GLU A 73 -11.06 -10.35 -3.72
C GLU A 73 -10.88 -11.38 -2.61
N ASN A 74 -9.64 -11.58 -2.18
CA ASN A 74 -9.32 -12.61 -1.18
C ASN A 74 -9.89 -12.30 0.20
N ILE A 75 -9.98 -11.03 0.58
CA ILE A 75 -10.54 -10.65 1.88
C ILE A 75 -12.05 -10.38 1.81
N GLY A 76 -12.64 -10.49 0.62
CA GLY A 76 -14.10 -10.45 0.47
C GLY A 76 -14.72 -9.07 0.40
N VAL A 77 -13.97 -8.03 0.01
CA VAL A 77 -14.51 -6.67 -0.07
C VAL A 77 -14.85 -6.23 -1.48
N SER A 78 -14.57 -7.06 -2.49
CA SER A 78 -14.82 -6.70 -3.90
C SER A 78 -16.29 -6.46 -4.18
N GLY A 79 -17.18 -7.25 -3.56
CA GLY A 79 -18.62 -7.16 -3.85
C GLY A 79 -19.23 -5.84 -3.43
N ASN A 80 -18.84 -5.31 -2.26
CA ASN A 80 -19.36 -4.05 -1.75
C ASN A 80 -18.55 -2.85 -2.20
N GLY A 81 -17.34 -3.09 -2.66
CA GLY A 81 -16.48 -2.03 -3.14
C GLY A 81 -15.43 -1.57 -2.15
N TYR A 82 -14.46 -0.85 -2.67
CA TYR A 82 -13.32 -0.36 -1.88
C TYR A 82 -12.70 0.85 -2.59
N ARG A 83 -11.90 1.59 -1.86
CA ARG A 83 -11.12 2.69 -2.42
C ARG A 83 -9.66 2.32 -2.53
N LEU A 84 -9.03 2.75 -3.62
CA LEU A 84 -7.58 2.70 -3.78
C LEU A 84 -7.08 4.13 -3.78
N VAL A 85 -6.15 4.46 -2.89
CA VAL A 85 -5.70 5.83 -2.70
C VAL A 85 -4.18 5.90 -2.72
N PHE A 86 -3.65 6.75 -3.60
CA PHE A 86 -2.26 7.19 -3.54
C PHE A 86 -2.25 8.62 -3.03
N ASN A 87 -1.53 8.88 -1.97
CA ASN A 87 -1.28 10.23 -1.49
C ASN A 87 0.06 10.68 -2.05
N VAL A 88 0.06 11.75 -2.82
CA VAL A 88 1.24 12.21 -3.53
C VAL A 88 1.58 13.62 -3.06
N GLY A 89 2.72 13.77 -2.41
CA GLY A 89 3.22 15.04 -1.96
C GLY A 89 2.66 15.48 -0.60
N ARG A 90 3.27 16.52 -0.10
CA ARG A 90 3.00 17.03 1.25
C ARG A 90 1.54 17.44 1.45
N ASP A 91 0.96 18.11 0.47
CA ASP A 91 -0.41 18.65 0.60
C ASP A 91 -1.47 17.55 0.62
N ALA A 92 -1.11 16.36 0.13
CA ALA A 92 -1.98 15.19 0.20
C ALA A 92 -1.75 14.36 1.46
N GLY A 93 -0.86 14.81 2.36
CA GLY A 93 -0.58 14.12 3.59
C GLY A 93 0.39 12.95 3.47
N MET A 94 1.19 12.94 2.39
CA MET A 94 2.20 11.89 2.23
C MET A 94 3.30 12.05 3.28
N GLU A 95 3.50 11.02 4.09
CA GLU A 95 4.52 11.04 5.14
C GLU A 95 5.72 10.16 4.80
N ILE A 96 5.52 9.15 3.96
CA ILE A 96 6.53 8.14 3.64
C ILE A 96 6.71 8.15 2.13
N ASP A 97 7.96 8.30 1.67
CA ASP A 97 8.25 8.43 0.24
C ASP A 97 8.47 7.11 -0.49
N HIS A 98 8.36 5.98 0.19
CA HIS A 98 8.31 4.66 -0.45
C HIS A 98 6.91 4.49 -1.04
N LEU A 99 6.83 4.15 -2.32
CA LEU A 99 5.55 3.98 -3.01
C LEU A 99 4.62 3.07 -2.21
N HIS A 100 3.42 3.53 -1.97
CA HIS A 100 2.42 2.72 -1.28
C HIS A 100 1.02 3.10 -1.70
N LEU A 101 0.16 2.08 -1.72
CA LEU A 101 -1.22 2.21 -2.13
C LEU A 101 -2.10 1.81 -0.95
N HIS A 102 -3.03 2.69 -0.58
CA HIS A 102 -4.00 2.40 0.47
C HIS A 102 -5.22 1.70 -0.13
N LEU A 103 -5.66 0.64 0.52
CA LEU A 103 -6.93 -0.03 0.21
C LEU A 103 -7.84 0.16 1.42
N LEU A 104 -8.95 0.85 1.21
CA LEU A 104 -9.91 1.15 2.29
C LEU A 104 -11.27 0.59 1.93
N ALA A 105 -11.89 -0.12 2.86
CA ALA A 105 -13.17 -0.75 2.63
C ALA A 105 -13.99 -0.82 3.92
N GLY A 106 -15.26 -1.05 3.77
CA GLY A 106 -16.19 -1.09 4.87
C GLY A 106 -16.56 0.31 5.32
N LYS A 107 -16.93 0.45 6.60
CA LYS A 107 -17.31 1.75 7.13
C LYS A 107 -16.06 2.60 7.38
N PHE A 108 -16.05 3.79 6.84
CA PHE A 108 -14.94 4.72 7.03
C PHE A 108 -15.09 5.45 8.34
N ILE A 109 -13.95 5.66 9.01
CA ILE A 109 -13.87 6.43 10.22
C ILE A 109 -13.83 7.91 9.83
N ASN A 110 -14.62 8.75 10.48
CA ASN A 110 -14.62 10.20 10.21
C ASN A 110 -15.08 10.56 8.77
N GLU A 111 -16.04 9.84 8.25
CA GLU A 111 -16.60 10.17 6.96
C GLU A 111 -18.01 10.72 7.04
#